data_9d0064b608e4d87cfcce49869520d771
#
_entry.id   9d0064b608e4d87cfcce49869520d771
#
_cell.length_a   1.000
_cell.length_b   1.000
_cell.length_c   1.000
_cell.angle_alpha   90.00
_cell.angle_beta   90.00
_cell.angle_gamma   90.00
#
_symmetry.space_group_name_H-M   'P 1'
#
loop_
_entity.id
_entity.type
_entity.pdbx_description
1 polymer ?
#
loop_
_entity_poly.entity_id
_entity_poly.type
_entity_poly.pdbx_seq_one_letter_code
_entity_poly.pdbx_strand_id
1 'polypeptide(L)'
;TVTEAKMAIAIAREGGIGVIHKNMSIEEQARQVAIVKRAENGMIYDPVTIKRGSTVQDALDIMAEYKIGGIPVVDDEGYLVGIVTNRDLRFERDMTKHIDLVMTPKEKLVTTNQSTDLESAAQILQKHKIEKLPIVGMDGKLIGLVTYKDITKAKDKPMACKDAKGRLRVAAGVGVTADTLDRMQALVDAGADAIVIDTAHGHSMYVIEKLKEAKKRFPDIDIVVGNIATGEAAKALVEAGADAVKVGIGPGSICTTRVVAGVGVPQLSAVYLSLIHISEPTRLAL
;
A
#
# COMPACT_ATOMS: atom_id res chain seq x y z
N THR A 1 -13.35 3.37 -10.70
CA THR A 1 -14.50 3.14 -9.79
C THR A 1 -14.73 1.67 -9.45
N VAL A 2 -13.85 0.76 -9.82
CA VAL A 2 -14.00 -0.67 -9.51
C VAL A 2 -12.98 -1.09 -8.45
N THR A 3 -11.75 -0.57 -8.52
CA THR A 3 -10.67 -0.98 -7.64
C THR A 3 -10.53 -0.04 -6.45
N GLU A 4 -10.90 -0.56 -5.30
CA GLU A 4 -10.64 0.00 -3.98
C GLU A 4 -9.75 -0.95 -3.19
N ALA A 5 -9.42 -0.66 -1.92
CA ALA A 5 -8.47 -1.42 -1.13
C ALA A 5 -8.73 -2.94 -1.14
N LYS A 6 -9.99 -3.36 -1.01
CA LYS A 6 -10.33 -4.80 -0.98
C LYS A 6 -9.95 -5.52 -2.27
N MET A 7 -10.24 -4.92 -3.42
CA MET A 7 -9.86 -5.47 -4.74
C MET A 7 -8.36 -5.38 -4.96
N ALA A 8 -7.72 -4.27 -4.60
CA ALA A 8 -6.27 -4.09 -4.74
C ALA A 8 -5.50 -5.13 -3.92
N ILE A 9 -5.95 -5.43 -2.69
CA ILE A 9 -5.38 -6.50 -1.86
C ILE A 9 -5.51 -7.87 -2.56
N ALA A 10 -6.69 -8.18 -3.11
CA ALA A 10 -6.91 -9.44 -3.79
C ALA A 10 -5.99 -9.60 -5.01
N ILE A 11 -5.85 -8.54 -5.82
CA ILE A 11 -4.96 -8.53 -7.00
C ILE A 11 -3.50 -8.69 -6.57
N ALA A 12 -3.06 -7.95 -5.54
CA ALA A 12 -1.66 -8.01 -5.08
C ALA A 12 -1.30 -9.40 -4.52
N ARG A 13 -2.23 -10.08 -3.87
CA ARG A 13 -2.06 -11.47 -3.38
C ARG A 13 -1.80 -12.47 -4.50
N GLU A 14 -2.36 -12.23 -5.68
CA GLU A 14 -2.19 -13.09 -6.86
C GLU A 14 -1.03 -12.61 -7.76
N GLY A 15 -0.15 -11.73 -7.27
CA GLY A 15 1.06 -11.29 -7.97
C GLY A 15 0.88 -10.06 -8.86
N GLY A 16 -0.30 -9.45 -8.87
CA GLY A 16 -0.58 -8.22 -9.62
C GLY A 16 -0.43 -6.96 -8.78
N ILE A 17 -0.77 -5.81 -9.36
CA ILE A 17 -0.86 -4.53 -8.68
C ILE A 17 -2.22 -3.88 -8.92
N GLY A 18 -2.95 -3.54 -7.84
CA GLY A 18 -4.22 -2.83 -7.94
C GLY A 18 -4.00 -1.33 -8.05
N VAL A 19 -4.80 -0.67 -8.91
CA VAL A 19 -4.77 0.79 -9.06
C VAL A 19 -6.02 1.38 -8.41
N ILE A 20 -5.86 2.09 -7.29
CA ILE A 20 -6.97 2.75 -6.58
C ILE A 20 -7.48 3.90 -7.44
N HIS A 21 -8.78 3.93 -7.72
CA HIS A 21 -9.38 4.96 -8.58
C HIS A 21 -9.44 6.34 -7.91
N LYS A 22 -9.46 7.40 -8.72
CA LYS A 22 -9.46 8.80 -8.27
C LYS A 22 -10.84 9.40 -7.97
N ASN A 23 -11.92 8.65 -8.19
CA ASN A 23 -13.29 9.17 -8.02
C ASN A 23 -13.71 9.17 -6.53
N MET A 24 -12.92 9.84 -5.71
CA MET A 24 -13.09 10.04 -4.28
C MET A 24 -12.24 11.23 -3.81
N SER A 25 -12.39 11.67 -2.57
CA SER A 25 -11.54 12.73 -2.02
C SER A 25 -10.07 12.29 -1.93
N ILE A 26 -9.16 13.24 -1.75
CA ILE A 26 -7.73 12.97 -1.60
C ILE A 26 -7.49 12.10 -0.37
N GLU A 27 -8.11 12.46 0.75
CA GLU A 27 -7.99 11.78 2.04
C GLU A 27 -8.49 10.34 1.96
N GLU A 28 -9.65 10.14 1.30
CA GLU A 28 -10.22 8.81 1.15
C GLU A 28 -9.34 7.93 0.25
N GLN A 29 -8.81 8.45 -0.85
CA GLN A 29 -7.91 7.70 -1.73
C GLN A 29 -6.62 7.32 -1.00
N ALA A 30 -6.02 8.25 -0.25
CA ALA A 30 -4.85 7.98 0.59
C ALA A 30 -5.16 6.93 1.67
N ARG A 31 -6.36 7.00 2.30
CA ARG A 31 -6.81 5.98 3.25
C ARG A 31 -6.92 4.60 2.61
N GLN A 32 -7.45 4.49 1.38
CA GLN A 32 -7.53 3.24 0.64
C GLN A 32 -6.13 2.65 0.37
N VAL A 33 -5.16 3.48 -0.01
CA VAL A 33 -3.75 3.08 -0.17
C VAL A 33 -3.19 2.55 1.15
N ALA A 34 -3.37 3.30 2.24
CA ALA A 34 -2.89 2.91 3.57
C ALA A 34 -3.47 1.56 4.04
N ILE A 35 -4.76 1.29 3.74
CA ILE A 35 -5.39 -0.01 4.03
C ILE A 35 -4.68 -1.15 3.29
N VAL A 36 -4.32 -0.97 2.01
CA VAL A 36 -3.58 -1.99 1.24
C VAL A 36 -2.20 -2.22 1.84
N LYS A 37 -1.47 -1.14 2.15
CA LYS A 37 -0.12 -1.22 2.74
C LYS A 37 -0.11 -1.91 4.11
N ARG A 38 -1.22 -1.86 4.85
CA ARG A 38 -1.38 -2.52 6.16
C ARG A 38 -1.91 -3.96 6.08
N ALA A 39 -2.47 -4.37 4.94
CA ALA A 39 -3.21 -5.64 4.82
C ALA A 39 -2.34 -6.90 4.98
N GLU A 40 -1.10 -6.85 4.54
CA GLU A 40 -0.12 -7.93 4.70
C GLU A 40 1.26 -7.32 4.90
N ASN A 41 1.70 -7.38 6.12
CA ASN A 41 3.08 -7.14 6.51
C ASN A 41 3.60 -8.43 7.11
N GLY A 42 4.65 -9.01 6.53
CA GLY A 42 5.36 -10.08 7.22
C GLY A 42 5.89 -9.59 8.57
N MET A 43 6.25 -8.32 8.63
CA MET A 43 6.63 -7.57 9.82
C MET A 43 5.94 -6.20 9.76
N ILE A 44 5.06 -5.90 10.69
CA ILE A 44 4.36 -4.62 10.76
C ILE A 44 5.33 -3.59 11.32
N TYR A 45 5.88 -2.73 10.46
CA TYR A 45 6.60 -1.54 10.89
C TYR A 45 5.59 -0.46 11.27
N ASP A 46 5.85 0.27 12.37
CA ASP A 46 4.94 1.28 12.90
C ASP A 46 3.52 0.71 13.18
N PRO A 47 3.40 -0.26 14.10
CA PRO A 47 2.12 -0.87 14.43
C PRO A 47 1.17 0.13 15.09
N VAL A 48 -0.13 -0.10 14.95
CA VAL A 48 -1.12 0.65 15.73
C VAL A 48 -0.84 0.41 17.21
N THR A 49 -0.67 1.48 17.95
CA THR A 49 -0.37 1.47 19.39
C THR A 49 -1.47 2.16 20.18
N ILE A 50 -1.51 1.91 21.48
CA ILE A 50 -2.33 2.64 22.43
C ILE A 50 -1.45 3.14 23.56
N LYS A 51 -1.75 4.33 24.08
CA LYS A 51 -0.98 4.88 25.17
C LYS A 51 -1.37 4.25 26.50
N ARG A 52 -0.39 4.13 27.38
CA ARG A 52 -0.66 3.74 28.77
C ARG A 52 -1.63 4.73 29.42
N GLY A 53 -2.47 4.25 30.35
CA GLY A 53 -3.52 5.05 30.95
C GLY A 53 -4.82 5.15 30.15
N SER A 54 -4.85 4.69 28.89
CA SER A 54 -6.10 4.56 28.10
C SER A 54 -7.05 3.52 28.73
N THR A 55 -8.32 3.57 28.35
CA THR A 55 -9.35 2.68 28.88
C THR A 55 -9.50 1.38 28.07
N VAL A 56 -10.18 0.41 28.64
CA VAL A 56 -10.61 -0.81 27.93
C VAL A 56 -11.46 -0.46 26.70
N GLN A 57 -12.35 0.55 26.83
CA GLN A 57 -13.18 1.01 25.70
C GLN A 57 -12.32 1.53 24.56
N ASP A 58 -11.32 2.39 24.84
CA ASP A 58 -10.43 2.91 23.81
C ASP A 58 -9.71 1.77 23.05
N ALA A 59 -9.27 0.75 23.78
CA ALA A 59 -8.63 -0.41 23.16
C ALA A 59 -9.58 -1.19 22.25
N LEU A 60 -10.84 -1.41 22.68
CA LEU A 60 -11.85 -2.09 21.88
C LEU A 60 -12.22 -1.29 20.62
N ASP A 61 -12.33 0.04 20.72
CA ASP A 61 -12.64 0.91 19.60
C ASP A 61 -11.53 0.86 18.55
N ILE A 62 -10.26 0.97 18.96
CA ILE A 62 -9.10 0.82 18.08
C ILE A 62 -9.07 -0.57 17.44
N MET A 63 -9.32 -1.65 18.21
CA MET A 63 -9.35 -3.01 17.68
C MET A 63 -10.46 -3.19 16.63
N ALA A 64 -11.63 -2.58 16.83
CA ALA A 64 -12.75 -2.62 15.90
C ALA A 64 -12.45 -1.81 14.63
N GLU A 65 -11.94 -0.58 14.77
CA GLU A 65 -11.60 0.30 13.66
C GLU A 65 -10.54 -0.33 12.74
N TYR A 66 -9.45 -0.83 13.32
CA TYR A 66 -8.33 -1.39 12.55
C TYR A 66 -8.46 -2.90 12.29
N LYS A 67 -9.51 -3.56 12.80
CA LYS A 67 -9.76 -5.02 12.69
C LYS A 67 -8.57 -5.86 13.16
N ILE A 68 -7.97 -5.48 14.28
CA ILE A 68 -6.82 -6.13 14.89
C ILE A 68 -7.20 -6.79 16.22
N GLY A 69 -6.53 -7.87 16.56
CA GLY A 69 -6.82 -8.64 17.80
C GLY A 69 -5.80 -8.42 18.91
N GLY A 70 -5.07 -7.30 18.89
CA GLY A 70 -4.16 -6.92 19.95
C GLY A 70 -3.28 -5.74 19.55
N ILE A 71 -2.99 -4.89 20.53
CA ILE A 71 -2.36 -3.59 20.37
C ILE A 71 -1.20 -3.49 21.36
N PRO A 72 0.03 -3.17 20.92
CA PRO A 72 1.12 -2.80 21.80
C PRO A 72 0.76 -1.52 22.59
N VAL A 73 1.06 -1.53 23.86
CA VAL A 73 0.89 -0.38 24.76
C VAL A 73 2.23 0.31 24.90
N VAL A 74 2.27 1.62 24.66
CA VAL A 74 3.47 2.44 24.73
C VAL A 74 3.30 3.61 25.71
N ASP A 75 4.41 4.12 26.24
CA ASP A 75 4.43 5.38 26.95
C ASP A 75 4.45 6.59 26.01
N ASP A 76 4.57 7.80 26.56
CA ASP A 76 4.57 9.04 25.78
C ASP A 76 5.80 9.19 24.88
N GLU A 77 6.92 8.56 25.24
CA GLU A 77 8.17 8.55 24.49
C GLU A 77 8.26 7.41 23.45
N GLY A 78 7.25 6.51 23.42
CA GLY A 78 7.17 5.40 22.46
C GLY A 78 7.87 4.10 22.92
N TYR A 79 8.24 3.98 24.19
CA TYR A 79 8.76 2.74 24.73
C TYR A 79 7.65 1.73 24.95
N LEU A 80 7.93 0.47 24.62
CA LEU A 80 6.99 -0.63 24.85
C LEU A 80 6.83 -0.88 26.35
N VAL A 81 5.60 -0.77 26.86
CA VAL A 81 5.25 -1.04 28.26
C VAL A 81 4.38 -2.30 28.44
N GLY A 82 3.73 -2.76 27.38
CA GLY A 82 2.90 -3.95 27.44
C GLY A 82 2.23 -4.27 26.10
N ILE A 83 1.33 -5.24 26.12
CA ILE A 83 0.40 -5.55 25.04
C ILE A 83 -0.96 -5.88 25.58
N VAL A 84 -2.02 -5.36 24.94
CA VAL A 84 -3.41 -5.73 25.23
C VAL A 84 -3.98 -6.51 24.04
N THR A 85 -4.65 -7.62 24.30
CA THR A 85 -5.19 -8.50 23.26
C THR A 85 -6.66 -8.83 23.53
N ASN A 86 -7.35 -9.35 22.49
CA ASN A 86 -8.73 -9.86 22.66
C ASN A 86 -8.87 -10.90 23.79
N ARG A 87 -7.78 -11.62 24.12
CA ARG A 87 -7.77 -12.59 25.21
C ARG A 87 -7.87 -11.89 26.57
N ASP A 88 -7.14 -10.78 26.71
CA ASP A 88 -7.11 -10.00 27.95
C ASP A 88 -8.43 -9.28 28.20
N LEU A 89 -9.11 -8.85 27.11
CA LEU A 89 -10.36 -8.08 27.18
C LEU A 89 -11.64 -8.96 27.17
N ARG A 90 -11.51 -10.25 26.85
CA ARG A 90 -12.68 -11.13 26.58
C ARG A 90 -13.70 -11.18 27.71
N PHE A 91 -13.25 -11.12 28.94
CA PHE A 91 -14.11 -11.23 30.13
C PHE A 91 -14.16 -9.94 30.96
N GLU A 92 -13.50 -8.86 30.48
CA GLU A 92 -13.58 -7.58 31.14
C GLU A 92 -14.94 -6.93 30.88
N ARG A 93 -15.58 -6.46 31.95
CA ARG A 93 -16.89 -5.81 31.88
C ARG A 93 -16.83 -4.33 32.20
N ASP A 94 -15.79 -3.90 32.87
CA ASP A 94 -15.57 -2.48 33.19
C ASP A 94 -14.81 -1.80 32.04
N MET A 95 -15.55 -1.15 31.16
CA MET A 95 -15.01 -0.44 30.00
C MET A 95 -14.22 0.82 30.38
N THR A 96 -14.40 1.33 31.59
CA THR A 96 -13.68 2.52 32.11
C THR A 96 -12.34 2.19 32.76
N LYS A 97 -12.07 0.90 32.96
CA LYS A 97 -10.84 0.41 33.58
C LYS A 97 -9.63 0.74 32.72
N HIS A 98 -8.53 1.16 33.35
CA HIS A 98 -7.28 1.42 32.64
C HIS A 98 -6.64 0.13 32.11
N ILE A 99 -6.17 0.16 30.87
CA ILE A 99 -5.53 -0.99 30.21
C ILE A 99 -4.28 -1.50 30.93
N ASP A 100 -3.61 -0.65 31.69
CA ASP A 100 -2.45 -1.02 32.55
C ASP A 100 -2.77 -2.15 33.53
N LEU A 101 -4.03 -2.29 33.94
CA LEU A 101 -4.50 -3.32 34.89
C LEU A 101 -4.87 -4.65 34.20
N VAL A 102 -5.06 -4.65 32.89
CA VAL A 102 -5.50 -5.81 32.11
C VAL A 102 -4.49 -6.28 31.08
N MET A 103 -3.57 -5.42 30.63
CA MET A 103 -2.54 -5.76 29.65
C MET A 103 -1.56 -6.81 30.19
N THR A 104 -0.89 -7.50 29.27
CA THR A 104 0.32 -8.26 29.61
C THR A 104 1.49 -7.26 29.66
N PRO A 105 2.11 -7.05 30.84
CA PRO A 105 3.18 -6.07 31.02
C PRO A 105 4.49 -6.52 30.35
N LYS A 106 5.39 -5.56 30.05
CA LYS A 106 6.66 -5.76 29.31
C LYS A 106 7.52 -6.89 29.90
N GLU A 107 7.58 -7.02 31.19
CA GLU A 107 8.41 -8.02 31.90
C GLU A 107 7.97 -9.47 31.60
N LYS A 108 6.72 -9.65 31.16
CA LYS A 108 6.17 -10.95 30.77
C LYS A 108 6.11 -11.13 29.25
N LEU A 109 6.52 -10.11 28.48
CA LEU A 109 6.51 -10.19 27.01
C LEU A 109 7.79 -10.84 26.49
N VAL A 110 7.60 -11.67 25.47
CA VAL A 110 8.70 -12.04 24.58
C VAL A 110 8.80 -10.95 23.51
N THR A 111 9.98 -10.37 23.37
CA THR A 111 10.28 -9.35 22.35
C THR A 111 11.47 -9.79 21.52
N THR A 112 11.64 -9.20 20.36
CA THR A 112 12.82 -9.39 19.52
C THR A 112 13.35 -8.06 19.01
N ASN A 113 14.48 -8.07 18.33
CA ASN A 113 15.14 -6.89 17.79
C ASN A 113 14.93 -6.74 16.28
N GLN A 114 15.42 -5.64 15.73
CA GLN A 114 15.24 -5.25 14.32
C GLN A 114 15.91 -6.20 13.32
N SER A 115 16.91 -7.00 13.73
CA SER A 115 17.62 -7.91 12.84
C SER A 115 16.93 -9.28 12.67
N THR A 116 15.81 -9.50 13.34
CA THR A 116 15.07 -10.78 13.30
C THR A 116 14.32 -10.90 11.98
N ASP A 117 14.62 -11.92 11.19
CA ASP A 117 13.84 -12.27 10.00
C ASP A 117 12.53 -13.00 10.34
N LEU A 118 11.67 -13.19 9.35
CA LEU A 118 10.37 -13.84 9.54
C LEU A 118 10.46 -15.30 9.99
N GLU A 119 11.51 -16.01 9.58
CA GLU A 119 11.69 -17.41 9.95
C GLU A 119 12.09 -17.54 11.42
N SER A 120 13.04 -16.73 11.86
CA SER A 120 13.42 -16.63 13.27
C SER A 120 12.25 -16.15 14.13
N ALA A 121 11.46 -15.19 13.66
CA ALA A 121 10.26 -14.74 14.35
C ALA A 121 9.23 -15.88 14.49
N ALA A 122 9.05 -16.70 13.43
CA ALA A 122 8.15 -17.85 13.47
C ALA A 122 8.59 -18.89 14.54
N GLN A 123 9.90 -19.16 14.63
CA GLN A 123 10.45 -20.07 15.64
C GLN A 123 10.23 -19.53 17.06
N ILE A 124 10.41 -18.22 17.29
CA ILE A 124 10.15 -17.59 18.60
C ILE A 124 8.66 -17.71 18.96
N LEU A 125 7.75 -17.35 18.02
CA LEU A 125 6.32 -17.47 18.24
C LEU A 125 5.90 -18.91 18.60
N GLN A 126 6.44 -19.90 17.88
CA GLN A 126 6.17 -21.32 18.13
C GLN A 126 6.72 -21.79 19.47
N LYS A 127 8.00 -21.46 19.77
CA LYS A 127 8.67 -21.86 21.03
C LYS A 127 7.94 -21.33 22.26
N HIS A 128 7.50 -20.08 22.22
CA HIS A 128 6.83 -19.43 23.34
C HIS A 128 5.30 -19.54 23.29
N LYS A 129 4.72 -20.19 22.26
CA LYS A 129 3.28 -20.36 22.05
C LYS A 129 2.49 -19.05 22.10
N ILE A 130 3.06 -18.01 21.50
CA ILE A 130 2.49 -16.67 21.40
C ILE A 130 2.08 -16.35 19.97
N GLU A 131 1.10 -15.46 19.80
CA GLU A 131 0.60 -15.06 18.47
C GLU A 131 1.15 -13.73 17.99
N LYS A 132 1.78 -12.95 18.88
CA LYS A 132 2.29 -11.62 18.61
C LYS A 132 3.65 -11.45 19.25
N LEU A 133 4.59 -10.93 18.46
CA LEU A 133 5.98 -10.71 18.84
C LEU A 133 6.34 -9.25 18.57
N PRO A 134 6.38 -8.39 19.61
CA PRO A 134 6.84 -7.02 19.47
C PRO A 134 8.32 -6.97 19.12
N ILE A 135 8.67 -6.06 18.22
CA ILE A 135 10.06 -5.75 17.83
C ILE A 135 10.45 -4.44 18.47
N VAL A 136 11.53 -4.46 19.22
CA VAL A 136 12.04 -3.28 19.91
C VAL A 136 13.39 -2.87 19.37
N GLY A 137 13.63 -1.57 19.33
CA GLY A 137 14.93 -1.00 18.99
C GLY A 137 15.98 -1.26 20.09
N MET A 138 17.23 -0.94 19.79
CA MET A 138 18.31 -1.00 20.79
C MET A 138 18.06 -0.05 21.97
N ASP A 139 17.31 1.01 21.74
CA ASP A 139 16.84 1.97 22.75
C ASP A 139 15.64 1.47 23.56
N GLY A 140 15.01 0.35 23.18
CA GLY A 140 13.83 -0.22 23.81
C GLY A 140 12.49 0.35 23.31
N LYS A 141 12.50 1.23 22.29
CA LYS A 141 11.29 1.71 21.65
C LYS A 141 10.66 0.65 20.76
N LEU A 142 9.34 0.69 20.66
CA LEU A 142 8.61 -0.18 19.76
C LEU A 142 8.86 0.27 18.31
N ILE A 143 9.37 -0.63 17.46
CA ILE A 143 9.60 -0.39 16.04
C ILE A 143 8.76 -1.28 15.13
N GLY A 144 8.19 -2.36 15.66
CA GLY A 144 7.41 -3.26 14.85
C GLY A 144 6.66 -4.32 15.64
N LEU A 145 5.85 -5.09 14.92
CA LEU A 145 5.10 -6.21 15.46
C LEU A 145 5.04 -7.33 14.41
N VAL A 146 5.38 -8.55 14.77
CA VAL A 146 5.14 -9.75 13.95
C VAL A 146 3.96 -10.53 14.54
N THR A 147 3.03 -10.97 13.70
CA THR A 147 1.95 -11.84 14.13
C THR A 147 2.00 -13.21 13.44
N TYR A 148 1.50 -14.24 14.11
CA TYR A 148 1.37 -15.58 13.51
C TYR A 148 0.58 -15.57 12.19
N LYS A 149 -0.47 -14.74 12.12
CA LYS A 149 -1.29 -14.60 10.90
C LYS A 149 -0.49 -14.08 9.72
N ASP A 150 0.44 -13.16 9.94
CA ASP A 150 1.26 -12.58 8.87
C ASP A 150 2.25 -13.60 8.32
N ILE A 151 2.82 -14.43 9.19
CA ILE A 151 3.71 -15.53 8.78
C ILE A 151 2.96 -16.59 7.97
N THR A 152 1.75 -16.98 8.41
CA THR A 152 0.92 -17.96 7.70
C THR A 152 0.53 -17.44 6.31
N LYS A 153 0.06 -16.19 6.23
CA LYS A 153 -0.28 -15.57 4.95
C LYS A 153 0.91 -15.46 3.99
N ALA A 154 2.11 -15.20 4.50
CA ALA A 154 3.30 -15.14 3.67
C ALA A 154 3.61 -16.50 3.01
N LYS A 155 3.34 -17.61 3.70
CA LYS A 155 3.49 -18.98 3.18
C LYS A 155 2.36 -19.35 2.20
N ASP A 156 1.13 -18.93 2.46
CA ASP A 156 -0.03 -19.26 1.63
C ASP A 156 -0.01 -18.55 0.26
N LYS A 157 0.63 -17.37 0.16
CA LYS A 157 0.67 -16.55 -1.05
C LYS A 157 2.12 -16.15 -1.41
N PRO A 158 2.96 -17.10 -1.84
CA PRO A 158 4.37 -16.84 -2.13
C PRO A 158 4.59 -15.91 -3.32
N MET A 159 3.64 -15.85 -4.26
CA MET A 159 3.69 -14.99 -5.45
C MET A 159 3.11 -13.60 -5.24
N ALA A 160 2.69 -13.25 -4.00
CA ALA A 160 2.12 -11.94 -3.72
C ALA A 160 3.10 -10.82 -4.09
N CYS A 161 2.56 -9.78 -4.77
CA CYS A 161 3.33 -8.61 -5.19
C CYS A 161 3.64 -7.71 -3.98
N LYS A 162 4.87 -7.81 -3.46
CA LYS A 162 5.32 -7.13 -2.24
C LYS A 162 6.48 -6.18 -2.50
N ASP A 163 6.55 -5.14 -1.68
CA ASP A 163 7.71 -4.23 -1.63
C ASP A 163 8.86 -4.84 -0.79
N ALA A 164 9.99 -4.14 -0.73
CA ALA A 164 11.16 -4.57 0.04
C ALA A 164 10.90 -4.73 1.56
N LYS A 165 9.81 -4.14 2.07
CA LYS A 165 9.37 -4.26 3.47
C LYS A 165 8.33 -5.37 3.65
N GLY A 166 8.05 -6.19 2.63
CA GLY A 166 7.07 -7.27 2.65
C GLY A 166 5.61 -6.82 2.62
N ARG A 167 5.33 -5.54 2.34
CA ARG A 167 3.98 -5.00 2.24
C ARG A 167 3.45 -5.15 0.81
N LEU A 168 2.15 -5.39 0.66
CA LEU A 168 1.53 -5.44 -0.66
C LEU A 168 1.76 -4.15 -1.44
N ARG A 169 2.09 -4.28 -2.73
CA ARG A 169 2.22 -3.13 -3.62
C ARG A 169 0.85 -2.64 -4.09
N VAL A 170 0.73 -1.33 -4.21
CA VAL A 170 -0.48 -0.65 -4.66
C VAL A 170 -0.13 0.59 -5.47
N ALA A 171 -0.83 0.80 -6.57
CA ALA A 171 -0.76 2.02 -7.33
C ALA A 171 -2.02 2.86 -7.11
N ALA A 172 -1.97 4.14 -7.46
CA ALA A 172 -3.12 5.02 -7.37
C ALA A 172 -3.27 5.88 -8.63
N GLY A 173 -4.50 5.99 -9.13
CA GLY A 173 -4.83 6.80 -10.30
C GLY A 173 -5.00 8.28 -9.94
N VAL A 174 -4.46 9.15 -10.78
CA VAL A 174 -4.66 10.61 -10.71
C VAL A 174 -5.06 11.15 -12.07
N GLY A 175 -5.65 12.33 -12.10
CA GLY A 175 -5.89 13.09 -13.33
C GLY A 175 -4.81 14.14 -13.57
N VAL A 176 -5.15 15.11 -14.40
CA VAL A 176 -4.34 16.31 -14.68
C VAL A 176 -5.17 17.55 -14.35
N THR A 177 -5.43 17.72 -13.06
CA THR A 177 -6.21 18.81 -12.46
C THR A 177 -5.29 19.72 -11.62
N ALA A 178 -5.81 20.83 -11.13
CA ALA A 178 -5.01 21.74 -10.30
C ALA A 178 -4.49 21.08 -9.03
N ASP A 179 -5.29 20.18 -8.43
CA ASP A 179 -4.97 19.44 -7.20
C ASP A 179 -4.11 18.17 -7.41
N THR A 180 -3.65 17.89 -8.63
CA THR A 180 -2.92 16.64 -8.95
C THR A 180 -1.70 16.43 -8.06
N LEU A 181 -0.87 17.45 -7.88
CA LEU A 181 0.37 17.31 -7.11
C LEU A 181 0.10 17.14 -5.60
N ASP A 182 -0.94 17.77 -5.07
CA ASP A 182 -1.33 17.62 -3.67
C ASP A 182 -1.92 16.23 -3.42
N ARG A 183 -2.73 15.73 -4.35
CA ARG A 183 -3.21 14.34 -4.36
C ARG A 183 -2.06 13.34 -4.41
N MET A 184 -1.10 13.55 -5.30
CA MET A 184 0.09 12.71 -5.38
C MET A 184 0.87 12.71 -4.07
N GLN A 185 1.05 13.88 -3.43
CA GLN A 185 1.73 13.96 -2.13
C GLN A 185 1.05 13.08 -1.09
N ALA A 186 -0.27 13.22 -0.93
CA ALA A 186 -1.04 12.41 0.03
C ALA A 186 -0.94 10.90 -0.26
N LEU A 187 -0.92 10.50 -1.54
CA LEU A 187 -0.79 9.10 -1.95
C LEU A 187 0.61 8.55 -1.68
N VAL A 188 1.66 9.32 -1.94
CA VAL A 188 3.06 8.96 -1.64
C VAL A 188 3.25 8.84 -0.13
N ASP A 189 2.74 9.79 0.65
CA ASP A 189 2.79 9.76 2.12
C ASP A 189 2.04 8.54 2.69
N ALA A 190 0.93 8.12 2.05
CA ALA A 190 0.22 6.90 2.38
C ALA A 190 0.96 5.61 1.96
N GLY A 191 2.05 5.73 1.19
CA GLY A 191 2.92 4.64 0.77
C GLY A 191 2.56 3.99 -0.58
N ALA A 192 1.91 4.71 -1.51
CA ALA A 192 1.71 4.21 -2.87
C ALA A 192 3.06 3.86 -3.52
N ASP A 193 3.12 2.73 -4.22
CA ASP A 193 4.33 2.26 -4.89
C ASP A 193 4.46 2.83 -6.31
N ALA A 194 3.35 3.20 -6.92
CA ALA A 194 3.33 3.84 -8.23
C ALA A 194 2.12 4.78 -8.38
N ILE A 195 2.25 5.77 -9.22
CA ILE A 195 1.16 6.68 -9.60
C ILE A 195 0.80 6.45 -11.07
N VAL A 196 -0.48 6.44 -11.37
CA VAL A 196 -0.99 6.31 -12.75
C VAL A 196 -1.67 7.61 -13.14
N ILE A 197 -1.04 8.41 -14.01
CA ILE A 197 -1.67 9.58 -14.64
C ILE A 197 -2.57 9.04 -15.76
N ASP A 198 -3.86 8.93 -15.46
CA ASP A 198 -4.86 8.32 -16.35
C ASP A 198 -5.70 9.39 -17.03
N THR A 199 -5.55 9.53 -18.35
CA THR A 199 -6.20 10.52 -19.19
C THR A 199 -6.79 9.90 -20.46
N ALA A 200 -7.77 10.56 -21.05
CA ALA A 200 -8.34 10.15 -22.33
C ALA A 200 -7.34 10.32 -23.50
N HIS A 201 -6.38 11.25 -23.39
CA HIS A 201 -5.37 11.56 -24.38
C HIS A 201 -4.06 11.93 -23.70
N GLY A 202 -3.17 10.94 -23.53
CA GLY A 202 -1.87 11.12 -22.86
C GLY A 202 -0.88 11.99 -23.61
N HIS A 203 -0.99 12.06 -24.95
CA HIS A 203 -0.09 12.87 -25.81
C HIS A 203 -0.57 14.32 -25.91
N SER A 204 -0.89 14.96 -24.80
CA SER A 204 -1.17 16.40 -24.75
C SER A 204 -0.06 17.13 -24.01
N MET A 205 0.23 18.37 -24.45
CA MET A 205 1.26 19.19 -23.77
C MET A 205 0.98 19.33 -22.27
N TYR A 206 -0.28 19.48 -21.90
CA TYR A 206 -0.67 19.61 -20.51
C TYR A 206 -0.35 18.36 -19.66
N VAL A 207 -0.51 17.17 -20.23
CA VAL A 207 -0.11 15.91 -19.56
C VAL A 207 1.40 15.81 -19.44
N ILE A 208 2.13 16.16 -20.52
CA ILE A 208 3.59 16.12 -20.55
C ILE A 208 4.20 17.10 -19.53
N GLU A 209 3.68 18.31 -19.44
CA GLU A 209 4.12 19.31 -18.46
C GLU A 209 3.83 18.83 -17.03
N LYS A 210 2.64 18.30 -16.79
CA LYS A 210 2.25 17.77 -15.47
C LYS A 210 3.12 16.56 -15.06
N LEU A 211 3.48 15.70 -16.00
CA LEU A 211 4.42 14.60 -15.75
C LEU A 211 5.81 15.13 -15.35
N LYS A 212 6.34 16.13 -16.06
CA LYS A 212 7.63 16.75 -15.72
C LYS A 212 7.62 17.38 -14.32
N GLU A 213 6.55 18.08 -13.97
CA GLU A 213 6.36 18.62 -12.62
C GLU A 213 6.34 17.51 -11.56
N ALA A 214 5.58 16.44 -11.83
CA ALA A 214 5.45 15.31 -10.94
C ALA A 214 6.80 14.60 -10.73
N LYS A 215 7.55 14.29 -11.79
CA LYS A 215 8.87 13.64 -11.66
C LYS A 215 9.89 14.53 -10.96
N LYS A 216 9.82 15.84 -11.14
CA LYS A 216 10.68 16.79 -10.40
C LYS A 216 10.38 16.79 -8.91
N ARG A 217 9.08 16.70 -8.52
CA ARG A 217 8.65 16.72 -7.11
C ARG A 217 8.79 15.35 -6.41
N PHE A 218 8.60 14.27 -7.19
CA PHE A 218 8.60 12.88 -6.69
C PHE A 218 9.56 12.01 -7.54
N PRO A 219 10.88 12.21 -7.46
CA PRO A 219 11.85 11.51 -8.32
C PRO A 219 11.87 9.99 -8.11
N ASP A 220 11.57 9.54 -6.89
CA ASP A 220 11.68 8.13 -6.49
C ASP A 220 10.39 7.32 -6.71
N ILE A 221 9.28 7.96 -7.13
CA ILE A 221 8.03 7.27 -7.40
C ILE A 221 7.93 6.88 -8.87
N ASP A 222 7.51 5.64 -9.14
CA ASP A 222 7.21 5.20 -10.48
C ASP A 222 5.93 5.86 -11.00
N ILE A 223 5.99 6.49 -12.19
CA ILE A 223 4.86 7.16 -12.81
C ILE A 223 4.52 6.49 -14.14
N VAL A 224 3.32 5.90 -14.19
CA VAL A 224 2.71 5.34 -15.41
C VAL A 224 1.82 6.40 -16.04
N VAL A 225 1.94 6.67 -17.34
CA VAL A 225 1.15 7.72 -18.00
C VAL A 225 0.41 7.16 -19.20
N GLY A 226 -0.83 7.55 -19.38
CA GLY A 226 -1.63 7.20 -20.55
C GLY A 226 -2.97 7.97 -20.62
N ASN A 227 -3.79 7.65 -21.60
CA ASN A 227 -3.61 6.56 -22.57
C ASN A 227 -3.05 7.09 -23.88
N ILE A 228 -2.29 6.25 -24.54
CA ILE A 228 -1.68 6.54 -25.84
C ILE A 228 -1.93 5.39 -26.84
N ALA A 229 -1.68 5.65 -28.13
CA ALA A 229 -1.80 4.64 -29.17
C ALA A 229 -0.74 4.78 -30.27
N THR A 230 0.24 5.69 -30.14
CA THR A 230 1.28 5.93 -31.15
C THR A 230 2.69 5.90 -30.55
N GLY A 231 3.68 5.61 -31.39
CA GLY A 231 5.09 5.60 -30.99
C GLY A 231 5.60 6.97 -30.60
N GLU A 232 5.17 8.03 -31.32
CA GLU A 232 5.54 9.42 -31.00
C GLU A 232 5.07 9.81 -29.59
N ALA A 233 3.83 9.43 -29.24
CA ALA A 233 3.28 9.67 -27.90
C ALA A 233 4.09 8.93 -26.82
N ALA A 234 4.43 7.68 -27.07
CA ALA A 234 5.22 6.89 -26.15
C ALA A 234 6.62 7.50 -25.96
N LYS A 235 7.29 7.87 -27.07
CA LYS A 235 8.60 8.53 -27.02
C LYS A 235 8.55 9.84 -26.23
N ALA A 236 7.57 10.71 -26.53
CA ALA A 236 7.42 11.99 -25.85
C ALA A 236 7.21 11.85 -24.33
N LEU A 237 6.43 10.84 -23.88
CA LEU A 237 6.20 10.58 -22.46
C LEU A 237 7.44 10.00 -21.77
N VAL A 238 8.17 9.09 -22.42
CA VAL A 238 9.42 8.53 -21.88
C VAL A 238 10.47 9.62 -21.76
N GLU A 239 10.64 10.47 -22.77
CA GLU A 239 11.56 11.62 -22.74
C GLU A 239 11.16 12.65 -21.66
N ALA A 240 9.88 12.74 -21.33
CA ALA A 240 9.38 13.58 -20.25
C ALA A 240 9.55 12.96 -18.84
N GLY A 241 10.03 11.70 -18.76
CA GLY A 241 10.35 11.02 -17.51
C GLY A 241 9.31 9.99 -17.03
N ALA A 242 8.40 9.52 -17.90
CA ALA A 242 7.52 8.41 -17.54
C ALA A 242 8.32 7.11 -17.36
N ASP A 243 8.06 6.38 -16.28
CA ASP A 243 8.66 5.07 -16.02
C ASP A 243 7.94 3.96 -16.82
N ALA A 244 6.67 4.17 -17.13
CA ALA A 244 5.88 3.30 -18.02
C ALA A 244 4.80 4.09 -18.75
N VAL A 245 4.34 3.55 -19.88
CA VAL A 245 3.23 4.11 -20.65
C VAL A 245 2.05 3.15 -20.73
N LYS A 246 0.85 3.67 -20.58
CA LYS A 246 -0.40 2.89 -20.70
C LYS A 246 -0.95 3.04 -22.11
N VAL A 247 -0.91 1.93 -22.86
CA VAL A 247 -1.29 1.89 -24.28
C VAL A 247 -2.72 1.39 -24.44
N GLY A 248 -3.53 2.12 -25.22
CA GLY A 248 -4.88 1.73 -25.60
C GLY A 248 -5.84 2.92 -25.60
N ILE A 249 -6.51 3.15 -26.72
CA ILE A 249 -7.55 4.16 -26.92
C ILE A 249 -8.82 3.47 -27.40
N GLY A 250 -9.83 3.42 -26.54
CA GLY A 250 -11.15 2.88 -26.84
C GLY A 250 -11.23 1.37 -27.14
N PRO A 251 -10.32 0.49 -26.66
CA PRO A 251 -10.33 -0.93 -27.06
C PRO A 251 -11.37 -1.76 -26.28
N GLY A 252 -11.85 -1.27 -25.13
CA GLY A 252 -12.76 -2.04 -24.27
C GLY A 252 -14.12 -2.30 -24.90
N SER A 253 -14.71 -3.46 -24.63
CA SER A 253 -16.03 -3.83 -25.13
C SER A 253 -17.14 -2.89 -24.62
N ILE A 254 -16.97 -2.35 -23.43
CA ILE A 254 -17.89 -1.39 -22.80
C ILE A 254 -17.50 0.08 -23.02
N CYS A 255 -16.41 0.33 -23.76
CA CYS A 255 -15.92 1.70 -23.97
C CYS A 255 -16.79 2.45 -24.97
N THR A 256 -17.33 3.59 -24.56
CA THR A 256 -18.18 4.45 -25.38
C THR A 256 -17.39 5.45 -26.23
N THR A 257 -16.08 5.58 -26.05
CA THR A 257 -15.23 6.55 -26.78
C THR A 257 -15.38 6.41 -28.28
N ARG A 258 -15.40 5.17 -28.79
CA ARG A 258 -15.55 4.91 -30.24
C ARG A 258 -16.91 5.33 -30.77
N VAL A 259 -17.96 5.20 -29.98
CA VAL A 259 -19.32 5.52 -30.37
C VAL A 259 -19.60 7.02 -30.24
N VAL A 260 -19.15 7.64 -29.16
CA VAL A 260 -19.42 9.04 -28.84
C VAL A 260 -18.44 9.98 -29.54
N ALA A 261 -17.16 9.67 -29.54
CA ALA A 261 -16.10 10.55 -30.07
C ALA A 261 -15.55 10.08 -31.44
N GLY A 262 -15.95 8.89 -31.92
CA GLY A 262 -15.40 8.34 -33.16
C GLY A 262 -13.92 7.96 -33.09
N VAL A 263 -13.35 7.89 -31.87
CA VAL A 263 -11.93 7.68 -31.65
C VAL A 263 -11.68 6.32 -31.03
N GLY A 264 -10.77 5.55 -31.64
CA GLY A 264 -10.35 4.26 -31.12
C GLY A 264 -9.32 3.59 -32.01
N VAL A 265 -8.43 2.82 -31.38
CA VAL A 265 -7.39 2.06 -32.08
C VAL A 265 -7.46 0.61 -31.61
N PRO A 266 -7.43 -0.39 -32.51
CA PRO A 266 -7.36 -1.80 -32.12
C PRO A 266 -6.14 -2.02 -31.21
N GLN A 267 -6.34 -2.74 -30.11
CA GLN A 267 -5.32 -2.83 -29.05
C GLN A 267 -3.99 -3.40 -29.54
N LEU A 268 -4.03 -4.44 -30.37
CA LEU A 268 -2.82 -5.04 -30.94
C LEU A 268 -2.05 -4.03 -31.79
N SER A 269 -2.76 -3.27 -32.64
CA SER A 269 -2.15 -2.21 -33.46
C SER A 269 -1.55 -1.10 -32.61
N ALA A 270 -2.26 -0.68 -31.56
CA ALA A 270 -1.77 0.36 -30.64
C ALA A 270 -0.47 -0.08 -29.95
N VAL A 271 -0.41 -1.32 -29.46
CA VAL A 271 0.78 -1.90 -28.82
C VAL A 271 1.93 -1.99 -29.84
N TYR A 272 1.67 -2.54 -31.02
CA TYR A 272 2.68 -2.65 -32.08
C TYR A 272 3.27 -1.28 -32.44
N LEU A 273 2.43 -0.30 -32.74
CA LEU A 273 2.86 1.06 -33.11
C LEU A 273 3.61 1.77 -31.98
N SER A 274 3.25 1.52 -30.73
CA SER A 274 3.93 2.13 -29.57
C SER A 274 5.31 1.51 -29.30
N LEU A 275 5.48 0.22 -29.59
CA LEU A 275 6.71 -0.52 -29.29
C LEU A 275 7.80 -0.37 -30.35
N ILE A 276 7.44 -0.32 -31.65
CA ILE A 276 8.42 -0.30 -32.76
C ILE A 276 9.35 0.92 -32.76
N HIS A 277 9.01 1.98 -32.06
CA HIS A 277 9.79 3.22 -32.03
C HIS A 277 10.56 3.47 -30.73
N ILE A 278 10.40 2.62 -29.69
CA ILE A 278 10.93 2.91 -28.34
C ILE A 278 11.81 1.81 -27.79
N SER A 279 11.57 0.56 -28.15
CA SER A 279 12.25 -0.56 -27.51
C SER A 279 13.16 -1.29 -28.46
N GLU A 280 14.40 -1.40 -28.10
CA GLU A 280 15.20 -2.51 -28.53
C GLU A 280 14.58 -3.81 -27.95
N PRO A 281 14.45 -4.89 -28.77
CA PRO A 281 13.81 -6.13 -28.35
C PRO A 281 14.44 -6.81 -27.14
N THR A 282 15.61 -6.35 -26.70
CA THR A 282 16.43 -6.95 -25.64
C THR A 282 15.88 -6.74 -24.23
N ARG A 283 14.88 -5.88 -24.02
CA ARG A 283 14.32 -5.61 -22.68
C ARG A 283 13.02 -6.36 -22.37
N LEU A 284 12.53 -7.16 -23.29
CA LEU A 284 11.33 -8.00 -23.11
C LEU A 284 11.65 -9.43 -22.65
N ALA A 285 12.89 -9.73 -22.30
CA ALA A 285 13.32 -11.03 -21.82
C ALA A 285 13.50 -11.04 -20.30
N LEU A 286 12.49 -10.59 -19.57
CA LEU A 286 12.40 -10.83 -18.11
C LEU A 286 10.97 -11.12 -17.72
#